data_256f3cacccd71ad107f6ac48abce1798
#
_entry.id   256f3cacccd71ad107f6ac48abce1798
#
_cell.length_a   1.000
_cell.length_b   1.000
_cell.length_c   1.000
_cell.angle_alpha   90.00
_cell.angle_beta   90.00
_cell.angle_gamma   90.00
#
_symmetry.space_group_name_H-M   'P 1'
#
loop_
_entity.id
_entity.type
_entity.pdbx_description
1 polymer ?
#
loop_
_entity_poly.entity_id
_entity_poly.type
_entity_poly.pdbx_seq_one_letter_code
_entity_poly.pdbx_strand_id
1 'polypeptide(L)'
;STGTPFSVYHDLNKKNRNSADTIFFGKLAGFEIGNQLNYLKIWTVVNKKRRLKALAENIEAIDVTELSDKYIEDLVRRLNTNRKKSFLGYASALESIAIYMNKCMPDLVLKNVSSIIAMSEGISENAKALIKKHFGVFPVSRYSNVENGILAQQMQNGDNEFIVNWASYNVEILAFNSDNTVEFGQPGRIVVTDYFNFAM
;
A
#
# COMPACT_ATOMS: atom_id res chain seq x y z
N SER A 1 3.02 -12.98 -10.60
CA SER A 1 3.23 -14.35 -10.14
C SER A 1 3.19 -15.31 -11.32
N THR A 2 4.09 -16.26 -11.35
CA THR A 2 4.23 -17.25 -12.43
C THR A 2 3.54 -18.59 -12.10
N GLY A 3 2.80 -18.65 -11.00
CA GLY A 3 2.13 -19.86 -10.53
C GLY A 3 0.71 -20.04 -11.07
N THR A 4 0.18 -21.24 -10.91
CA THR A 4 -1.23 -21.52 -11.18
C THR A 4 -2.10 -20.73 -10.19
N PRO A 5 -3.11 -19.99 -10.65
CA PRO A 5 -4.01 -19.26 -9.76
C PRO A 5 -4.73 -20.22 -8.82
N PHE A 6 -4.81 -19.87 -7.54
CA PHE A 6 -5.64 -20.56 -6.58
C PHE A 6 -6.64 -19.59 -5.96
N SER A 7 -7.75 -20.09 -5.47
CA SER A 7 -8.81 -19.28 -4.89
C SER A 7 -8.82 -19.44 -3.37
N VAL A 8 -8.92 -18.31 -2.69
CA VAL A 8 -9.12 -18.25 -1.24
C VAL A 8 -10.48 -17.65 -0.95
N TYR A 9 -11.27 -18.31 -0.13
CA TYR A 9 -12.56 -17.82 0.28
C TYR A 9 -12.44 -16.99 1.55
N HIS A 10 -13.10 -15.85 1.58
CA HIS A 10 -13.21 -15.02 2.77
C HIS A 10 -14.66 -15.02 3.27
N ASP A 11 -14.87 -15.40 4.51
CA ASP A 11 -16.15 -15.27 5.16
C ASP A 11 -16.47 -13.80 5.52
N LEU A 12 -17.63 -13.56 6.11
CA LEU A 12 -18.06 -12.21 6.47
C LEU A 12 -17.20 -11.62 7.60
N ASN A 13 -16.79 -12.46 8.57
CA ASN A 13 -15.92 -12.01 9.67
C ASN A 13 -14.59 -11.52 9.14
N LYS A 14 -13.99 -12.30 8.24
CA LYS A 14 -12.75 -11.91 7.57
C LYS A 14 -12.86 -10.60 6.78
N LYS A 15 -13.94 -10.43 6.02
CA LYS A 15 -14.18 -9.18 5.27
C LYS A 15 -14.33 -7.97 6.19
N ASN A 16 -15.06 -8.11 7.29
CA ASN A 16 -15.22 -7.05 8.29
C ASN A 16 -13.88 -6.73 8.97
N ARG A 17 -13.11 -7.77 9.33
CA ARG A 17 -11.80 -7.60 9.94
C ARG A 17 -10.83 -6.88 9.01
N ASN A 18 -10.74 -7.29 7.74
CA ASN A 18 -9.92 -6.62 6.74
C ASN A 18 -10.27 -5.13 6.57
N SER A 19 -11.54 -4.78 6.70
CA SER A 19 -11.98 -3.38 6.66
C SER A 19 -11.47 -2.60 7.89
N ALA A 20 -11.57 -3.19 9.08
CA ALA A 20 -11.06 -2.60 10.31
C ALA A 20 -9.53 -2.41 10.26
N ASP A 21 -8.80 -3.43 9.82
CA ASP A 21 -7.35 -3.39 9.66
C ASP A 21 -6.92 -2.31 8.64
N THR A 22 -7.67 -2.18 7.53
CA THR A 22 -7.41 -1.15 6.53
C THR A 22 -7.53 0.26 7.11
N ILE A 23 -8.55 0.50 7.94
CA ILE A 23 -8.76 1.78 8.61
C ILE A 23 -7.65 2.02 9.65
N PHE A 24 -7.34 1.03 10.47
CA PHE A 24 -6.34 1.12 11.55
C PHE A 24 -4.95 1.43 10.97
N PHE A 25 -4.46 0.58 10.06
CA PHE A 25 -3.15 0.77 9.43
C PHE A 25 -3.10 1.99 8.52
N GLY A 26 -4.23 2.38 7.91
CA GLY A 26 -4.35 3.65 7.21
C GLY A 26 -4.08 4.84 8.13
N LYS A 27 -4.70 4.85 9.32
CA LYS A 27 -4.48 5.91 10.32
C LYS A 27 -3.03 5.97 10.80
N LEU A 28 -2.37 4.82 11.02
CA LEU A 28 -0.95 4.78 11.38
C LEU A 28 -0.05 5.39 10.29
N ALA A 29 -0.48 5.33 9.04
CA ALA A 29 0.19 5.97 7.91
C ALA A 29 -0.20 7.44 7.70
N GLY A 30 -1.03 8.05 8.56
CA GLY A 30 -1.51 9.42 8.42
C GLY A 30 -2.74 9.59 7.53
N PHE A 31 -3.39 8.49 7.13
CA PHE A 31 -4.67 8.56 6.42
C PHE A 31 -5.80 8.96 7.38
N GLU A 32 -6.63 9.91 6.97
CA GLU A 32 -7.86 10.28 7.67
C GLU A 32 -9.08 9.93 6.82
N ILE A 33 -10.12 9.42 7.46
CA ILE A 33 -11.40 9.15 6.78
C ILE A 33 -11.96 10.48 6.24
N GLY A 34 -12.34 10.47 4.96
CA GLY A 34 -12.77 11.67 4.23
C GLY A 34 -11.70 12.26 3.33
N ASN A 35 -10.42 11.94 3.50
CA ASN A 35 -9.39 12.29 2.54
C ASN A 35 -9.63 11.59 1.19
N GLN A 36 -9.29 12.26 0.10
CA GLN A 36 -9.28 11.62 -1.21
C GLN A 36 -8.19 10.54 -1.24
N LEU A 37 -8.56 9.29 -1.51
CA LEU A 37 -7.61 8.19 -1.69
C LEU A 37 -7.28 8.01 -3.18
N ASN A 38 -6.06 8.35 -3.56
CA ASN A 38 -5.51 8.11 -4.88
C ASN A 38 -4.92 6.70 -4.91
N TYR A 39 -5.58 5.78 -5.61
CA TYR A 39 -5.21 4.37 -5.62
C TYR A 39 -4.52 3.99 -6.94
N LEU A 40 -3.18 3.87 -6.89
CA LEU A 40 -2.31 3.60 -8.03
C LEU A 40 -2.09 2.10 -8.18
N LYS A 41 -2.69 1.49 -9.17
CA LYS A 41 -2.46 0.08 -9.53
C LYS A 41 -2.87 -0.19 -10.99
N ILE A 42 -2.60 -1.38 -11.47
CA ILE A 42 -3.14 -1.87 -12.74
C ILE A 42 -4.64 -2.20 -12.54
N TRP A 43 -5.49 -1.44 -13.22
CA TRP A 43 -6.93 -1.58 -13.16
C TRP A 43 -7.44 -2.43 -14.32
N THR A 44 -7.95 -3.61 -14.03
CA THR A 44 -8.60 -4.49 -15.01
C THR A 44 -10.11 -4.31 -14.98
N VAL A 45 -10.80 -4.82 -15.98
CA VAL A 45 -12.28 -4.80 -16.03
C VAL A 45 -12.90 -5.45 -14.80
N VAL A 46 -12.24 -6.49 -14.25
CA VAL A 46 -12.73 -7.26 -13.09
C VAL A 46 -12.57 -6.50 -11.77
N ASN A 47 -11.48 -5.75 -11.61
CA ASN A 47 -11.16 -5.09 -10.34
C ASN A 47 -11.48 -3.59 -10.30
N LYS A 48 -11.97 -3.03 -11.42
CA LYS A 48 -12.33 -1.62 -11.50
C LYS A 48 -13.61 -1.33 -10.72
N LYS A 49 -13.53 -0.45 -9.74
CA LYS A 49 -14.69 -0.02 -8.96
C LYS A 49 -15.71 0.70 -9.85
N ARG A 50 -17.01 0.46 -9.60
CA ARG A 50 -18.07 1.24 -10.23
C ARG A 50 -17.92 2.71 -9.84
N ARG A 51 -18.12 3.63 -10.79
CA ARG A 51 -17.92 5.09 -10.59
C ARG A 51 -18.64 5.64 -9.35
N LEU A 52 -19.90 5.26 -9.14
CA LEU A 52 -20.67 5.71 -7.99
C LEU A 52 -20.10 5.23 -6.66
N LYS A 53 -19.59 3.98 -6.59
CA LYS A 53 -18.95 3.44 -5.40
C LYS A 53 -17.62 4.14 -5.14
N ALA A 54 -16.81 4.37 -6.15
CA ALA A 54 -15.54 5.11 -6.03
C ALA A 54 -15.77 6.54 -5.54
N LEU A 55 -16.82 7.21 -6.03
CA LEU A 55 -17.20 8.54 -5.58
C LEU A 55 -17.67 8.56 -4.12
N ALA A 56 -18.52 7.60 -3.71
CA ALA A 56 -18.99 7.48 -2.34
C ALA A 56 -17.85 7.18 -1.35
N GLU A 57 -16.85 6.40 -1.77
CA GLU A 57 -15.67 6.08 -0.97
C GLU A 57 -14.55 7.15 -1.09
N ASN A 58 -14.76 8.20 -1.87
CA ASN A 58 -13.76 9.24 -2.18
C ASN A 58 -12.44 8.68 -2.72
N ILE A 59 -12.54 7.64 -3.59
CA ILE A 59 -11.39 6.96 -4.21
C ILE A 59 -11.22 7.41 -5.66
N GLU A 60 -10.04 7.87 -6.00
CA GLU A 60 -9.59 8.09 -7.37
C GLU A 60 -8.73 6.89 -7.83
N ALA A 61 -9.23 6.15 -8.81
CA ALA A 61 -8.50 5.03 -9.41
C ALA A 61 -7.53 5.57 -10.48
N ILE A 62 -6.24 5.44 -10.22
CA ILE A 62 -5.16 5.85 -11.13
C ILE A 62 -4.56 4.60 -11.74
N ASP A 63 -4.68 4.47 -13.06
CA ASP A 63 -4.09 3.36 -13.80
C ASP A 63 -2.59 3.60 -14.00
N VAL A 64 -1.80 2.61 -13.67
CA VAL A 64 -0.34 2.67 -13.78
C VAL A 64 0.22 1.73 -14.84
N THR A 65 -0.62 1.23 -15.73
CA THR A 65 -0.21 0.35 -16.84
C THR A 65 0.77 1.06 -17.76
N GLU A 66 0.54 2.35 -18.03
CA GLU A 66 1.41 3.19 -18.84
C GLU A 66 1.67 4.52 -18.13
N LEU A 67 2.85 4.67 -17.54
CA LEU A 67 3.31 5.91 -16.91
C LEU A 67 4.22 6.69 -17.87
N SER A 68 3.67 7.17 -19.00
CA SER A 68 4.40 8.07 -19.90
C SER A 68 4.64 9.43 -19.24
N ASP A 69 5.69 10.15 -19.66
CA ASP A 69 6.04 11.48 -19.14
C ASP A 69 4.84 12.44 -19.20
N LYS A 70 4.11 12.46 -20.31
CA LYS A 70 2.92 13.29 -20.49
C LYS A 70 1.80 12.90 -19.52
N TYR A 71 1.57 11.59 -19.32
CA TYR A 71 0.55 11.12 -18.39
C TYR A 71 0.90 11.53 -16.95
N ILE A 72 2.17 11.39 -16.55
CA ILE A 72 2.63 11.79 -15.20
C ILE A 72 2.49 13.31 -15.04
N GLU A 73 2.86 14.10 -16.05
CA GLU A 73 2.69 15.56 -16.01
C GLU A 73 1.24 15.96 -15.75
N ASP A 74 0.32 15.44 -16.56
CA ASP A 74 -1.12 15.71 -16.44
C ASP A 74 -1.66 15.25 -15.08
N LEU A 75 -1.22 14.07 -14.61
CA LEU A 75 -1.57 13.53 -13.29
C LEU A 75 -1.11 14.46 -12.15
N VAL A 76 0.16 14.86 -12.16
CA VAL A 76 0.74 15.74 -11.12
C VAL A 76 0.03 17.09 -11.10
N ARG A 77 -0.23 17.70 -12.27
CA ARG A 77 -0.97 18.96 -12.37
C ARG A 77 -2.40 18.84 -11.81
N ARG A 78 -3.11 17.76 -12.14
CA ARG A 78 -4.46 17.46 -11.66
C ARG A 78 -4.50 17.20 -10.15
N LEU A 79 -3.49 16.52 -9.60
CA LEU A 79 -3.40 16.21 -8.18
C LEU A 79 -2.91 17.40 -7.33
N ASN A 80 -2.27 18.40 -7.92
CA ASN A 80 -1.74 19.55 -7.16
C ASN A 80 -2.85 20.55 -6.78
N THR A 81 -3.75 20.12 -5.94
CA THR A 81 -4.90 20.89 -5.43
C THR A 81 -4.82 21.07 -3.93
N ASN A 82 -5.63 21.99 -3.38
CA ASN A 82 -5.74 22.20 -1.92
C ASN A 82 -6.56 21.11 -1.20
N ARG A 83 -7.04 20.09 -1.90
CA ARG A 83 -7.79 18.97 -1.32
C ARG A 83 -6.85 18.06 -0.54
N LYS A 84 -7.24 17.68 0.69
CA LYS A 84 -6.51 16.67 1.45
C LYS A 84 -6.55 15.33 0.72
N LYS A 85 -5.40 14.69 0.55
CA LYS A 85 -5.27 13.45 -0.22
C LYS A 85 -4.25 12.50 0.36
N SER A 86 -4.47 11.22 0.09
CA SER A 86 -3.60 10.11 0.44
C SER A 86 -3.34 9.26 -0.79
N PHE A 87 -2.23 8.53 -0.78
CA PHE A 87 -1.83 7.65 -1.87
C PHE A 87 -1.68 6.23 -1.36
N LEU A 88 -2.19 5.28 -2.11
CA LEU A 88 -1.95 3.85 -1.95
C LEU A 88 -1.57 3.30 -3.32
N GLY A 89 -0.43 2.62 -3.44
CA GLY A 89 -0.03 2.12 -4.74
C GLY A 89 1.23 1.28 -4.76
N TYR A 90 1.55 0.78 -5.95
CA TYR A 90 2.81 0.08 -6.17
C TYR A 90 3.99 1.02 -5.90
N ALA A 91 5.04 0.48 -5.23
CA ALA A 91 6.23 1.26 -4.92
C ALA A 91 6.90 1.79 -6.19
N SER A 92 7.01 0.97 -7.22
CA SER A 92 7.56 1.35 -8.54
C SER A 92 6.80 2.48 -9.23
N ALA A 93 5.46 2.51 -9.10
CA ALA A 93 4.65 3.58 -9.68
C ALA A 93 4.86 4.92 -8.96
N LEU A 94 4.90 4.89 -7.62
CA LEU A 94 5.19 6.07 -6.80
C LEU A 94 6.60 6.61 -7.08
N GLU A 95 7.59 5.72 -7.20
CA GLU A 95 8.97 6.05 -7.54
C GLU A 95 9.07 6.69 -8.94
N SER A 96 8.41 6.11 -9.95
CA SER A 96 8.41 6.66 -11.32
C SER A 96 7.85 8.09 -11.37
N ILE A 97 6.78 8.36 -10.63
CA ILE A 97 6.21 9.70 -10.52
C ILE A 97 7.21 10.65 -9.83
N ALA A 98 7.84 10.22 -8.73
CA ALA A 98 8.81 11.05 -8.01
C ALA A 98 10.07 11.33 -8.85
N ILE A 99 10.57 10.36 -9.61
CA ILE A 99 11.71 10.53 -10.54
C ILE A 99 11.34 11.55 -11.62
N TYR A 100 10.16 11.43 -12.24
CA TYR A 100 9.69 12.40 -13.23
C TYR A 100 9.61 13.81 -12.64
N MET A 101 8.99 13.96 -11.45
CA MET A 101 8.90 15.26 -10.77
C MET A 101 10.29 15.83 -10.48
N ASN A 102 11.23 15.01 -10.03
CA ASN A 102 12.59 15.46 -9.74
C ASN A 102 13.34 15.96 -10.99
N LYS A 103 13.07 15.34 -12.15
CA LYS A 103 13.68 15.70 -13.45
C LYS A 103 13.02 16.93 -14.08
N CYS A 104 11.68 16.99 -14.09
CA CYS A 104 10.93 17.95 -14.89
C CYS A 104 10.25 19.05 -14.06
N MET A 105 10.09 18.84 -12.76
CA MET A 105 9.42 19.76 -11.83
C MET A 105 10.16 19.81 -10.47
N PRO A 106 11.48 20.11 -10.42
CA PRO A 106 12.33 19.89 -9.26
C PRO A 106 11.88 20.64 -7.99
N ASP A 107 11.20 21.77 -8.15
CA ASP A 107 10.75 22.61 -7.04
C ASP A 107 9.30 22.35 -6.66
N LEU A 108 8.59 21.48 -7.38
CA LEU A 108 7.19 21.21 -7.11
C LEU A 108 7.05 20.21 -5.96
N VAL A 109 6.27 20.62 -4.95
CA VAL A 109 5.78 19.74 -3.88
C VAL A 109 4.26 19.68 -3.97
N LEU A 110 3.70 18.47 -4.00
CA LEU A 110 2.25 18.27 -4.01
C LEU A 110 1.62 18.77 -2.71
N LYS A 111 0.58 19.57 -2.85
CA LYS A 111 -0.10 20.19 -1.70
C LYS A 111 -0.99 19.19 -0.97
N ASN A 112 -1.04 19.31 0.36
CA ASN A 112 -1.98 18.61 1.24
C ASN A 112 -2.00 17.08 1.08
N VAL A 113 -0.82 16.48 0.92
CA VAL A 113 -0.64 15.04 1.02
C VAL A 113 -0.51 14.67 2.49
N SER A 114 -1.34 13.75 2.98
CA SER A 114 -1.34 13.30 4.37
C SER A 114 -0.67 11.94 4.56
N SER A 115 -0.76 11.05 3.58
CA SER A 115 -0.14 9.73 3.66
C SER A 115 0.22 9.16 2.30
N ILE A 116 1.25 8.31 2.29
CA ILE A 116 1.65 7.51 1.13
C ILE A 116 1.93 6.10 1.63
N ILE A 117 1.21 5.13 1.08
CA ILE A 117 1.37 3.71 1.40
C ILE A 117 1.85 3.00 0.13
N ALA A 118 3.09 2.52 0.16
CA ALA A 118 3.66 1.69 -0.89
C ALA A 118 3.39 0.21 -0.59
N MET A 119 2.94 -0.53 -1.59
CA MET A 119 2.57 -1.93 -1.46
C MET A 119 3.14 -2.79 -2.59
N SER A 120 3.08 -4.12 -2.40
CA SER A 120 3.45 -5.16 -3.37
C SER A 120 4.92 -5.30 -3.68
N GLU A 121 5.73 -4.30 -3.43
CA GLU A 121 7.17 -4.26 -3.73
C GLU A 121 7.92 -3.56 -2.59
N GLY A 122 9.20 -3.86 -2.43
CA GLY A 122 10.08 -3.08 -1.56
C GLY A 122 10.31 -1.69 -2.13
N ILE A 123 10.44 -0.70 -1.27
CA ILE A 123 10.78 0.67 -1.65
C ILE A 123 12.22 0.99 -1.24
N SER A 124 13.02 1.49 -2.17
CA SER A 124 14.42 1.86 -1.92
C SER A 124 14.52 3.16 -1.10
N GLU A 125 15.63 3.35 -0.38
CA GLU A 125 15.86 4.60 0.37
C GLU A 125 15.92 5.82 -0.56
N ASN A 126 16.47 5.67 -1.77
CA ASN A 126 16.45 6.73 -2.78
C ASN A 126 15.03 7.09 -3.21
N ALA A 127 14.18 6.09 -3.43
CA ALA A 127 12.77 6.33 -3.75
C ALA A 127 12.03 7.00 -2.59
N LYS A 128 12.28 6.60 -1.34
CA LYS A 128 11.72 7.25 -0.15
C LYS A 128 12.11 8.73 -0.08
N ALA A 129 13.38 9.04 -0.32
CA ALA A 129 13.89 10.42 -0.31
C ALA A 129 13.23 11.28 -1.39
N LEU A 130 13.11 10.78 -2.63
CA LEU A 130 12.44 11.47 -3.73
C LEU A 130 10.95 11.68 -3.47
N ILE A 131 10.27 10.65 -2.98
CA ILE A 131 8.86 10.74 -2.61
C ILE A 131 8.69 11.78 -1.50
N LYS A 132 9.50 11.73 -0.45
CA LYS A 132 9.46 12.72 0.63
C LYS A 132 9.66 14.14 0.10
N LYS A 133 10.61 14.34 -0.82
CA LYS A 133 10.89 15.64 -1.44
C LYS A 133 9.64 16.20 -2.14
N HIS A 134 8.98 15.40 -2.99
CA HIS A 134 7.93 15.88 -3.88
C HIS A 134 6.50 15.75 -3.33
N PHE A 135 6.30 14.88 -2.34
CA PHE A 135 4.98 14.68 -1.72
C PHE A 135 4.90 15.25 -0.30
N GLY A 136 6.03 15.66 0.28
CA GLY A 136 6.06 16.30 1.60
C GLY A 136 5.99 15.34 2.80
N VAL A 137 5.67 14.06 2.59
CA VAL A 137 5.53 13.03 3.63
C VAL A 137 6.38 11.81 3.33
N PHE A 138 6.83 11.10 4.37
CA PHE A 138 7.51 9.82 4.19
C PHE A 138 6.54 8.75 3.70
N PRO A 139 6.89 7.98 2.66
CA PRO A 139 6.11 6.79 2.31
C PRO A 139 6.33 5.70 3.35
N VAL A 140 5.29 4.91 3.61
CA VAL A 140 5.37 3.72 4.44
C VAL A 140 5.21 2.47 3.57
N SER A 141 5.99 1.44 3.85
CA SER A 141 5.84 0.14 3.20
C SER A 141 4.77 -0.68 3.91
N ARG A 142 3.93 -1.35 3.11
CA ARG A 142 2.90 -2.30 3.58
C ARG A 142 3.22 -3.68 3.08
N TYR A 143 3.34 -4.62 4.00
CA TYR A 143 3.41 -6.04 3.70
C TYR A 143 2.02 -6.66 3.77
N SER A 144 1.48 -7.05 2.64
CA SER A 144 0.11 -7.56 2.51
C SER A 144 -0.01 -8.49 1.30
N ASN A 145 -0.97 -9.39 1.36
CA ASN A 145 -1.36 -10.24 0.23
C ASN A 145 -2.90 -10.31 0.12
N VAL A 146 -3.39 -10.89 -0.96
CA VAL A 146 -4.84 -10.99 -1.21
C VAL A 146 -5.48 -12.03 -0.29
N GLU A 147 -4.74 -13.06 0.07
CA GLU A 147 -5.17 -14.20 0.88
C GLU A 147 -5.47 -13.79 2.32
N ASN A 148 -4.58 -13.00 2.90
CA ASN A 148 -4.69 -12.60 4.31
C ASN A 148 -5.16 -11.15 4.50
N GLY A 149 -4.70 -10.22 3.68
CA GLY A 149 -4.85 -8.79 3.89
C GLY A 149 -3.56 -8.16 4.41
N ILE A 150 -3.64 -7.23 5.36
CA ILE A 150 -2.47 -6.50 5.88
C ILE A 150 -1.80 -7.32 6.99
N LEU A 151 -0.60 -7.84 6.73
CA LEU A 151 0.20 -8.59 7.68
C LEU A 151 1.07 -7.69 8.56
N ALA A 152 1.68 -6.68 7.94
CA ALA A 152 2.51 -5.71 8.63
C ALA A 152 2.61 -4.40 7.84
N GLN A 153 2.93 -3.30 8.52
CA GLN A 153 3.13 -2.00 7.89
C GLN A 153 4.08 -1.14 8.72
N GLN A 154 4.84 -0.28 8.04
CA GLN A 154 5.65 0.77 8.69
C GLN A 154 4.78 1.90 9.24
N MET A 155 5.31 2.64 10.20
CA MET A 155 4.72 3.91 10.65
C MET A 155 5.27 5.09 9.83
N GLN A 156 4.54 6.20 9.85
CA GLN A 156 4.94 7.44 9.15
C GLN A 156 5.98 8.26 9.96
N ASN A 157 6.93 7.60 10.60
CA ASN A 157 8.00 8.24 11.37
C ASN A 157 9.37 8.21 10.66
N GLY A 158 9.46 7.56 9.52
CA GLY A 158 10.69 7.39 8.75
C GLY A 158 11.52 6.16 9.13
N ASP A 159 11.10 5.40 10.14
CA ASP A 159 11.78 4.17 10.53
C ASP A 159 11.46 3.03 9.56
N ASN A 160 12.36 2.05 9.52
CA ASN A 160 12.21 0.86 8.68
C ASN A 160 11.51 -0.30 9.39
N GLU A 161 11.06 -0.08 10.62
CA GLU A 161 10.40 -1.11 11.43
C GLU A 161 8.95 -1.34 10.99
N PHE A 162 8.55 -2.61 10.97
CA PHE A 162 7.18 -3.00 10.65
C PHE A 162 6.41 -3.35 11.92
N ILE A 163 5.22 -2.77 12.05
CA ILE A 163 4.24 -3.20 13.04
C ILE A 163 3.49 -4.39 12.46
N VAL A 164 3.62 -5.54 13.10
CA VAL A 164 2.90 -6.77 12.74
C VAL A 164 1.46 -6.68 13.21
N ASN A 165 0.52 -7.16 12.39
CA ASN A 165 -0.91 -7.18 12.69
C ASN A 165 -1.28 -8.37 13.60
N TRP A 166 -0.75 -8.38 14.83
CA TRP A 166 -1.03 -9.40 15.84
C TRP A 166 -2.50 -9.50 16.22
N ALA A 167 -3.27 -8.47 15.98
CA ALA A 167 -4.70 -8.47 16.28
C ALA A 167 -5.54 -9.32 15.29
N SER A 168 -4.96 -9.65 14.12
CA SER A 168 -5.63 -10.45 13.09
C SER A 168 -4.95 -11.78 12.83
N TYR A 169 -3.66 -11.90 13.15
CA TYR A 169 -2.84 -13.06 12.79
C TYR A 169 -1.89 -13.48 13.89
N ASN A 170 -1.66 -14.78 14.02
CA ASN A 170 -0.41 -15.29 14.56
C ASN A 170 0.62 -15.37 13.42
N VAL A 171 1.78 -14.75 13.62
CA VAL A 171 2.86 -14.74 12.61
C VAL A 171 4.08 -15.42 13.23
N GLU A 172 4.54 -16.48 12.58
CA GLU A 172 5.67 -17.27 13.03
C GLU A 172 6.77 -17.27 11.97
N ILE A 173 8.02 -17.27 12.39
CA ILE A 173 9.16 -17.45 11.50
C ILE A 173 9.74 -18.84 11.77
N LEU A 174 9.54 -19.75 10.82
CA LEU A 174 9.98 -21.12 10.94
C LEU A 174 11.17 -21.41 10.02
N ALA A 175 11.96 -22.39 10.36
CA ALA A 175 13.07 -22.84 9.52
C ALA A 175 12.57 -23.28 8.13
N PHE A 176 13.41 -23.13 7.09
CA PHE A 176 13.00 -23.43 5.72
C PHE A 176 12.61 -24.90 5.52
N ASN A 177 13.24 -25.81 6.27
CA ASN A 177 13.09 -27.26 6.08
C ASN A 177 12.45 -27.99 7.28
N SER A 178 11.90 -27.25 8.26
CA SER A 178 11.22 -27.84 9.43
C SER A 178 10.20 -26.87 10.02
N ASP A 179 9.38 -27.35 10.95
CA ASP A 179 8.41 -26.53 11.67
C ASP A 179 8.97 -25.97 12.99
N ASN A 180 10.29 -26.01 13.16
CA ASN A 180 10.93 -25.38 14.31
C ASN A 180 11.03 -23.87 14.11
N THR A 181 10.79 -23.11 15.15
CA THR A 181 11.04 -21.67 15.16
C THR A 181 12.53 -21.38 14.97
N VAL A 182 12.85 -20.32 14.25
CA VAL A 182 14.24 -19.85 14.13
C VAL A 182 14.61 -18.92 15.27
N GLU A 183 15.89 -18.85 15.60
CA GLU A 183 16.40 -17.87 16.56
C GLU A 183 16.29 -16.44 16.02
N PHE A 184 16.23 -15.46 16.92
CA PHE A 184 16.16 -14.05 16.55
C PHE A 184 17.35 -13.66 15.65
N GLY A 185 17.02 -12.96 14.56
CA GLY A 185 18.02 -12.54 13.54
C GLY A 185 18.33 -13.58 12.48
N GLN A 186 17.77 -14.79 12.57
CA GLN A 186 17.95 -15.82 11.53
C GLN A 186 16.84 -15.75 10.48
N PRO A 187 17.16 -15.98 9.19
CA PRO A 187 16.15 -16.02 8.13
C PRO A 187 15.30 -17.28 8.22
N GLY A 188 14.01 -17.15 7.90
CA GLY A 188 13.07 -18.26 7.88
C GLY A 188 11.88 -18.00 6.98
N ARG A 189 11.00 -18.99 6.87
CA ARG A 189 9.72 -18.85 6.18
C ARG A 189 8.67 -18.25 7.10
N ILE A 190 7.88 -17.30 6.58
CA ILE A 190 6.77 -16.70 7.31
C ILE A 190 5.58 -17.67 7.26
N VAL A 191 5.06 -18.01 8.42
CA VAL A 191 3.82 -18.79 8.59
C VAL A 191 2.78 -17.89 9.26
N VAL A 192 1.59 -17.86 8.70
CA VAL A 192 0.50 -16.98 9.14
C VAL A 192 -0.72 -17.80 9.47
N THR A 193 -1.23 -17.68 10.71
CA THR A 193 -2.52 -18.22 11.12
C THR A 193 -3.52 -17.08 11.24
N ASP A 194 -4.60 -17.14 10.47
CA ASP A 194 -5.67 -16.12 10.48
C ASP A 194 -6.69 -16.43 11.59
N TYR A 195 -6.97 -15.45 12.44
CA TYR A 195 -7.92 -15.60 13.54
C TYR A 195 -9.39 -15.42 13.13
N PHE A 196 -9.65 -14.88 11.94
CA PHE A 196 -10.98 -14.43 11.53
C PHE A 196 -11.52 -15.13 10.28
N ASN A 197 -10.72 -15.93 9.58
CA ASN A 197 -11.15 -16.64 8.39
C ASN A 197 -11.32 -18.13 8.67
N PHE A 198 -12.57 -18.56 8.73
CA PHE A 198 -12.95 -19.97 8.94
C PHE A 198 -13.46 -20.65 7.66
N ALA A 199 -13.32 -19.97 6.50
CA ALA A 199 -13.78 -20.47 5.20
C ALA A 199 -12.68 -21.21 4.42
N MET A 200 -11.49 -21.38 4.99
CA MET A 200 -10.36 -22.10 4.39
C MET A 200 -10.23 -23.49 4.97
#